data_7a09edd22e1ae9da884b6a497b3d90f7
#
_entry.id   7a09edd22e1ae9da884b6a497b3d90f7
#
_cell.length_a   1.000
_cell.length_b   1.000
_cell.length_c   1.000
_cell.angle_alpha   90.00
_cell.angle_beta   90.00
_cell.angle_gamma   90.00
#
_symmetry.space_group_name_H-M   'P 1'
#
loop_
_entity.id
_entity.type
_entity.pdbx_description
1 polymer ?
#
loop_
_entity_poly.entity_id
_entity_poly.type
_entity_poly.pdbx_seq_one_letter_code
_entity_poly.pdbx_strand_id
1 'polypeptide(L)'
;MTDYEYIIQQVKKFHYSGWNDEELRKCVDMLPGLSREQQLALYRSKWIEHEKTLKMAIFNLLFKDRIEERDKKIKAMNVDELIDNLRDENGYGKFIVLEMKERFDSLDDKDKMKIIDTLFATTKANQKWAEGKRKQMKGDK
;
A
#
# COMPACT_ATOMS: atom_id res chain seq x y z
N MET A 1 -1.39 35.09 2.80
CA MET A 1 -1.34 33.93 1.92
C MET A 1 -1.65 32.67 2.70
N THR A 2 -2.61 31.88 2.26
CA THR A 2 -2.94 30.60 2.89
C THR A 2 -1.89 29.55 2.55
N ASP A 3 -1.86 28.46 3.34
CA ASP A 3 -0.96 27.33 3.07
C ASP A 3 -1.23 26.73 1.70
N TYR A 4 -2.51 26.64 1.30
CA TYR A 4 -2.88 26.15 -0.02
C TYR A 4 -2.31 27.02 -1.14
N GLU A 5 -2.46 28.34 -1.01
CA GLU A 5 -1.92 29.28 -2.00
C GLU A 5 -0.39 29.20 -2.08
N TYR A 6 0.26 29.06 -0.94
CA TYR A 6 1.72 28.88 -0.88
C TYR A 6 2.15 27.62 -1.64
N ILE A 7 1.51 26.49 -1.34
CA ILE A 7 1.84 25.24 -2.02
C ILE A 7 1.62 25.34 -3.53
N ILE A 8 0.53 25.93 -3.97
CA ILE A 8 0.26 26.15 -5.41
C ILE A 8 1.36 26.96 -6.06
N GLN A 9 1.81 28.04 -5.42
CA GLN A 9 2.91 28.83 -5.94
C GLN A 9 4.20 28.04 -6.08
N GLN A 10 4.55 27.25 -5.06
CA GLN A 10 5.75 26.43 -5.10
C GLN A 10 5.67 25.33 -6.15
N VAL A 11 4.52 24.69 -6.27
CA VAL A 11 4.29 23.63 -7.26
C VAL A 11 4.49 24.18 -8.68
N LYS A 12 3.92 25.35 -8.98
CA LYS A 12 4.08 25.98 -10.28
C LYS A 12 5.53 26.39 -10.54
N LYS A 13 6.18 26.97 -9.54
CA LYS A 13 7.57 27.43 -9.64
C LYS A 13 8.52 26.26 -9.94
N PHE A 14 8.39 25.18 -9.18
CA PHE A 14 9.32 24.06 -9.27
C PHE A 14 8.96 23.06 -10.38
N HIS A 15 7.79 23.16 -10.98
CA HIS A 15 7.43 22.35 -12.14
C HIS A 15 8.47 22.45 -13.26
N TYR A 16 8.97 23.68 -13.51
CA TYR A 16 9.95 23.94 -14.56
C TYR A 16 11.40 23.89 -14.10
N SER A 17 11.67 24.23 -12.84
CA SER A 17 13.05 24.37 -12.34
C SER A 17 13.54 23.18 -11.50
N GLY A 18 12.65 22.24 -11.18
CA GLY A 18 12.94 21.14 -10.27
C GLY A 18 12.84 21.55 -8.81
N TRP A 19 12.47 20.60 -7.95
CA TRP A 19 12.29 20.83 -6.52
C TRP A 19 13.62 20.70 -5.78
N ASN A 20 13.82 21.54 -4.73
CA ASN A 20 14.82 21.25 -3.73
C ASN A 20 14.17 20.51 -2.57
N ASP A 21 14.97 19.71 -1.86
CA ASP A 21 14.48 18.81 -0.82
C ASP A 21 13.86 19.54 0.37
N GLU A 22 14.43 20.68 0.76
CA GLU A 22 13.96 21.47 1.88
C GLU A 22 12.55 22.04 1.62
N GLU A 23 12.36 22.63 0.43
CA GLU A 23 11.08 23.21 0.05
C GLU A 23 10.01 22.13 -0.15
N LEU A 24 10.40 20.99 -0.74
CA LEU A 24 9.50 19.86 -0.91
C LEU A 24 9.00 19.36 0.45
N ARG A 25 9.90 19.20 1.42
CA ARG A 25 9.56 18.76 2.79
C ARG A 25 8.61 19.75 3.44
N LYS A 26 8.86 21.04 3.28
CA LYS A 26 8.00 22.10 3.81
C LYS A 26 6.57 22.00 3.27
N CYS A 27 6.44 21.81 1.96
CA CYS A 27 5.13 21.61 1.34
C CYS A 27 4.44 20.34 1.85
N VAL A 28 5.16 19.23 1.97
CA VAL A 28 4.62 17.98 2.50
C VAL A 28 4.09 18.19 3.93
N ASP A 29 4.84 18.91 4.77
CA ASP A 29 4.44 19.15 6.16
C ASP A 29 3.19 20.03 6.27
N MET A 30 2.89 20.84 5.28
CA MET A 30 1.70 21.68 5.23
C MET A 30 0.43 20.93 4.81
N LEU A 31 0.57 19.79 4.11
CA LEU A 31 -0.57 19.07 3.53
C LEU A 31 -1.64 18.67 4.54
N PRO A 32 -1.32 18.17 5.75
CA PRO A 32 -2.35 17.78 6.71
C PRO A 32 -3.25 18.92 7.17
N GLY A 33 -2.77 20.16 7.11
CA GLY A 33 -3.55 21.35 7.49
C GLY A 33 -4.54 21.82 6.42
N LEU A 34 -4.46 21.27 5.21
CA LEU A 34 -5.38 21.64 4.14
C LEU A 34 -6.72 20.93 4.29
N SER A 35 -7.78 21.54 3.71
CA SER A 35 -9.08 20.86 3.62
C SER A 35 -8.99 19.67 2.68
N ARG A 36 -9.94 18.75 2.81
CA ARG A 36 -10.04 17.59 1.91
C ARG A 36 -10.21 18.04 0.44
N GLU A 37 -11.01 19.09 0.21
CA GLU A 37 -11.21 19.65 -1.12
C GLU A 37 -9.91 20.19 -1.72
N GLN A 38 -9.11 20.89 -0.91
CA GLN A 38 -7.81 21.41 -1.32
C GLN A 38 -6.82 20.27 -1.62
N GLN A 39 -6.78 19.27 -0.76
CA GLN A 39 -5.95 18.09 -0.98
C GLN A 39 -6.32 17.37 -2.28
N LEU A 40 -7.61 17.21 -2.53
CA LEU A 40 -8.10 16.56 -3.75
C LEU A 40 -7.78 17.38 -4.99
N ALA A 41 -7.93 18.71 -4.93
CA ALA A 41 -7.59 19.61 -6.02
C ALA A 41 -6.10 19.52 -6.36
N LEU A 42 -5.23 19.48 -5.34
CA LEU A 42 -3.80 19.27 -5.55
C LEU A 42 -3.50 17.94 -6.20
N TYR A 43 -4.12 16.87 -5.70
CA TYR A 43 -3.90 15.51 -6.22
C TYR A 43 -4.24 15.42 -7.72
N ARG A 44 -5.28 16.12 -8.14
CA ARG A 44 -5.72 16.15 -9.54
C ARG A 44 -4.95 17.16 -10.40
N SER A 45 -4.11 17.98 -9.81
CA SER A 45 -3.39 19.03 -10.52
C SER A 45 -2.31 18.44 -11.43
N LYS A 46 -2.27 18.93 -12.67
CA LYS A 46 -1.22 18.57 -13.62
C LYS A 46 0.19 18.99 -13.18
N TRP A 47 0.26 19.99 -12.29
CA TRP A 47 1.53 20.54 -11.84
C TRP A 47 2.31 19.57 -10.94
N ILE A 48 1.64 18.65 -10.23
CA ILE A 48 2.30 17.69 -9.36
C ILE A 48 2.37 16.29 -9.95
N GLU A 49 1.92 16.12 -11.20
CA GLU A 49 1.84 14.81 -11.84
C GLU A 49 3.16 14.02 -11.79
N HIS A 50 4.28 14.73 -11.95
CA HIS A 50 5.61 14.14 -11.97
C HIS A 50 6.36 14.24 -10.63
N GLU A 51 5.77 14.89 -9.62
CA GLU A 51 6.37 14.96 -8.29
C GLU A 51 5.81 13.86 -7.40
N LYS A 52 6.46 12.70 -7.43
CA LYS A 52 5.98 11.49 -6.76
C LYS A 52 5.86 11.62 -5.25
N THR A 53 6.81 12.28 -4.61
CA THR A 53 6.82 12.43 -3.14
C THR A 53 5.61 13.20 -2.66
N LEU A 54 5.33 14.34 -3.30
CA LEU A 54 4.19 15.17 -2.96
C LEU A 54 2.87 14.46 -3.28
N LYS A 55 2.80 13.83 -4.45
CA LYS A 55 1.60 13.11 -4.88
C LYS A 55 1.27 11.95 -3.94
N MET A 56 2.27 11.17 -3.53
CA MET A 56 2.07 10.05 -2.60
C MET A 56 1.69 10.53 -1.21
N ALA A 57 2.25 11.64 -0.74
CA ALA A 57 1.88 12.22 0.54
C ALA A 57 0.40 12.62 0.55
N ILE A 58 -0.06 13.25 -0.54
CA ILE A 58 -1.48 13.63 -0.67
C ILE A 58 -2.37 12.38 -0.76
N PHE A 59 -1.96 11.39 -1.53
CA PHE A 59 -2.69 10.13 -1.67
C PHE A 59 -2.90 9.47 -0.29
N ASN A 60 -1.85 9.40 0.51
CA ASN A 60 -1.94 8.80 1.84
C ASN A 60 -2.93 9.54 2.75
N LEU A 61 -2.94 10.87 2.67
CA LEU A 61 -3.90 11.68 3.46
C LEU A 61 -5.34 11.46 2.99
N LEU A 62 -5.57 11.46 1.68
CA LEU A 62 -6.92 11.32 1.12
C LEU A 62 -7.54 9.95 1.37
N PHE A 63 -6.73 8.90 1.36
CA PHE A 63 -7.20 7.52 1.43
C PHE A 63 -6.83 6.81 2.72
N LYS A 64 -6.33 7.56 3.72
CA LYS A 64 -5.92 7.02 5.01
C LYS A 64 -6.99 6.14 5.66
N ASP A 65 -8.21 6.63 5.73
CA ASP A 65 -9.32 5.91 6.36
C ASP A 65 -9.63 4.59 5.63
N ARG A 66 -9.57 4.61 4.31
CA ARG A 66 -9.80 3.41 3.49
C ARG A 66 -8.67 2.41 3.66
N ILE A 67 -7.44 2.89 3.74
CA ILE A 67 -6.27 2.04 3.95
C ILE A 67 -6.36 1.37 5.33
N GLU A 68 -6.67 2.14 6.37
CA GLU A 68 -6.83 1.62 7.73
C GLU A 68 -7.97 0.61 7.82
N GLU A 69 -9.10 0.89 7.18
CA GLU A 69 -10.25 -0.01 7.14
C GLU A 69 -9.90 -1.32 6.43
N ARG A 70 -9.22 -1.24 5.28
CA ARG A 70 -8.74 -2.41 4.54
C ARG A 70 -7.82 -3.27 5.40
N ASP A 71 -6.82 -2.66 6.02
CA ASP A 71 -5.85 -3.38 6.84
C ASP A 71 -6.53 -4.04 8.03
N LYS A 72 -7.47 -3.37 8.64
CA LYS A 72 -8.26 -3.90 9.76
C LYS A 72 -9.09 -5.10 9.34
N LYS A 73 -9.74 -5.04 8.19
CA LYS A 73 -10.52 -6.15 7.64
C LYS A 73 -9.65 -7.36 7.36
N ILE A 74 -8.50 -7.16 6.72
CA ILE A 74 -7.58 -8.24 6.37
C ILE A 74 -7.03 -8.90 7.64
N LYS A 75 -6.64 -8.10 8.63
CA LYS A 75 -6.12 -8.64 9.90
C LYS A 75 -7.16 -9.41 10.70
N ALA A 76 -8.43 -9.10 10.52
CA ALA A 76 -9.52 -9.81 11.18
C ALA A 76 -9.90 -11.14 10.50
N MET A 77 -9.43 -11.37 9.27
CA MET A 77 -9.73 -12.59 8.52
C MET A 77 -8.93 -13.78 9.06
N ASN A 78 -9.59 -14.95 9.12
CA ASN A 78 -8.86 -16.22 9.34
C ASN A 78 -8.27 -16.72 8.01
N VAL A 79 -7.53 -17.82 8.04
CA VAL A 79 -6.85 -18.34 6.85
C VAL A 79 -7.85 -18.67 5.73
N ASP A 80 -8.96 -19.32 6.06
CA ASP A 80 -9.96 -19.68 5.06
C ASP A 80 -10.61 -18.44 4.42
N GLU A 81 -10.87 -17.40 5.20
CA GLU A 81 -11.40 -16.14 4.70
C GLU A 81 -10.40 -15.42 3.79
N LEU A 82 -9.11 -15.44 4.15
CA LEU A 82 -8.06 -14.88 3.30
C LEU A 82 -8.02 -15.59 1.94
N ILE A 83 -8.09 -16.91 1.95
CA ILE A 83 -8.08 -17.72 0.72
C ILE A 83 -9.31 -17.40 -0.15
N ASP A 84 -10.50 -17.35 0.46
CA ASP A 84 -11.73 -17.04 -0.27
C ASP A 84 -11.69 -15.64 -0.89
N ASN A 85 -11.22 -14.65 -0.14
CA ASN A 85 -11.13 -13.28 -0.63
C ASN A 85 -10.08 -13.13 -1.73
N LEU A 86 -9.00 -13.89 -1.68
CA LEU A 86 -7.99 -13.89 -2.73
C LEU A 86 -8.58 -14.42 -4.05
N ARG A 87 -9.40 -15.46 -3.97
CA ARG A 87 -10.06 -16.05 -5.15
C ARG A 87 -11.14 -15.16 -5.75
N ASP A 88 -11.80 -14.36 -4.92
CA ASP A 88 -12.91 -13.49 -5.34
C ASP A 88 -12.44 -12.25 -6.10
N GLU A 89 -11.13 -12.01 -6.21
CA GLU A 89 -10.57 -10.88 -6.95
C GLU A 89 -11.16 -9.53 -6.55
N ASN A 90 -11.33 -9.31 -5.24
CA ASN A 90 -11.95 -8.09 -4.71
C ASN A 90 -11.05 -6.86 -4.68
N GLY A 91 -9.88 -6.92 -5.34
CA GLY A 91 -8.92 -5.82 -5.36
C GLY A 91 -7.93 -5.82 -4.21
N TYR A 92 -8.09 -6.70 -3.24
CA TYR A 92 -7.18 -6.77 -2.07
C TYR A 92 -6.12 -7.87 -2.20
N GLY A 93 -6.04 -8.55 -3.33
CA GLY A 93 -5.20 -9.73 -3.51
C GLY A 93 -3.76 -9.56 -3.07
N LYS A 94 -3.11 -8.45 -3.47
CA LYS A 94 -1.73 -8.15 -3.10
C LYS A 94 -1.55 -8.04 -1.58
N PHE A 95 -2.48 -7.39 -0.90
CA PHE A 95 -2.42 -7.18 0.55
C PHE A 95 -2.73 -8.48 1.31
N ILE A 96 -3.63 -9.29 0.77
CA ILE A 96 -3.95 -10.60 1.33
C ILE A 96 -2.74 -11.54 1.24
N VAL A 97 -2.04 -11.55 0.10
CA VAL A 97 -0.82 -12.35 -0.07
C VAL A 97 0.24 -11.93 0.95
N LEU A 98 0.44 -10.63 1.16
CA LEU A 98 1.39 -10.13 2.15
C LEU A 98 1.00 -10.60 3.56
N GLU A 99 -0.28 -10.54 3.92
CA GLU A 99 -0.76 -10.99 5.23
C GLU A 99 -0.57 -12.49 5.43
N MET A 100 -0.83 -13.30 4.40
CA MET A 100 -0.58 -14.75 4.44
C MET A 100 0.88 -15.06 4.74
N LYS A 101 1.81 -14.37 4.06
CA LYS A 101 3.24 -14.55 4.26
C LYS A 101 3.69 -14.12 5.65
N GLU A 102 3.12 -13.03 6.15
CA GLU A 102 3.46 -12.46 7.45
C GLU A 102 3.02 -13.39 8.59
N ARG A 103 1.85 -14.02 8.48
CA ARG A 103 1.33 -14.94 9.50
C ARG A 103 1.92 -16.34 9.44
N PHE A 104 2.55 -16.71 8.33
CA PHE A 104 2.88 -18.09 8.00
C PHE A 104 3.56 -18.83 9.15
N ASP A 105 4.61 -18.25 9.72
CA ASP A 105 5.43 -18.92 10.73
C ASP A 105 4.68 -19.17 12.03
N SER A 106 3.60 -18.42 12.29
CA SER A 106 2.79 -18.56 13.51
C SER A 106 1.63 -19.55 13.38
N LEU A 107 1.41 -20.09 12.18
CA LEU A 107 0.28 -20.98 11.90
C LEU A 107 0.65 -22.44 12.18
N ASP A 108 -0.39 -23.29 12.39
CA ASP A 108 -0.18 -24.74 12.44
C ASP A 108 0.11 -25.30 11.05
N ASP A 109 0.53 -26.57 10.99
CA ASP A 109 0.93 -27.20 9.73
C ASP A 109 -0.22 -27.29 8.73
N LYS A 110 -1.44 -27.48 9.20
CA LYS A 110 -2.62 -27.55 8.34
C LYS A 110 -2.86 -26.23 7.62
N ASP A 111 -2.83 -25.12 8.35
CA ASP A 111 -3.02 -23.79 7.76
C ASP A 111 -1.84 -23.38 6.91
N LYS A 112 -0.61 -23.73 7.31
CA LYS A 112 0.57 -23.51 6.48
C LYS A 112 0.43 -24.18 5.12
N MET A 113 -0.04 -25.42 5.08
CA MET A 113 -0.24 -26.14 3.81
C MET A 113 -1.33 -25.51 2.96
N LYS A 114 -2.40 -25.00 3.56
CA LYS A 114 -3.45 -24.28 2.83
C LYS A 114 -2.88 -23.04 2.13
N ILE A 115 -2.04 -22.28 2.82
CA ILE A 115 -1.39 -21.09 2.26
C ILE A 115 -0.43 -21.49 1.14
N ILE A 116 0.40 -22.50 1.36
CA ILE A 116 1.35 -22.99 0.35
C ILE A 116 0.61 -23.37 -0.93
N ASP A 117 -0.44 -24.19 -0.81
CA ASP A 117 -1.20 -24.65 -1.97
C ASP A 117 -1.89 -23.50 -2.70
N THR A 118 -2.41 -22.53 -1.96
CA THR A 118 -3.08 -21.36 -2.54
C THR A 118 -2.10 -20.48 -3.29
N LEU A 119 -0.96 -20.14 -2.69
CA LEU A 119 0.02 -19.24 -3.31
C LEU A 119 0.79 -19.92 -4.44
N PHE A 120 0.93 -21.24 -4.40
CA PHE A 120 1.55 -21.99 -5.49
C PHE A 120 0.81 -21.79 -6.83
N ALA A 121 -0.49 -21.61 -6.77
CA ALA A 121 -1.35 -21.46 -7.95
C ALA A 121 -1.47 -19.99 -8.42
N THR A 122 -0.73 -19.05 -7.84
CA THR A 122 -0.82 -17.63 -8.21
C THR A 122 0.33 -17.21 -9.14
N THR A 123 1.17 -16.25 -8.75
CA THR A 123 2.27 -15.77 -9.59
C THR A 123 3.51 -16.65 -9.46
N LYS A 124 4.47 -16.48 -10.37
CA LYS A 124 5.76 -17.18 -10.29
C LYS A 124 6.51 -16.86 -9.00
N ALA A 125 6.47 -15.61 -8.55
CA ALA A 125 7.11 -15.20 -7.30
C ALA A 125 6.48 -15.92 -6.09
N ASN A 126 5.16 -16.01 -6.04
CA ASN A 126 4.45 -16.70 -4.98
C ASN A 126 4.66 -18.22 -5.05
N GLN A 127 4.71 -18.80 -6.25
CA GLN A 127 5.02 -20.21 -6.45
C GLN A 127 6.39 -20.55 -5.88
N LYS A 128 7.39 -19.72 -6.17
CA LYS A 128 8.75 -19.91 -5.69
C LYS A 128 8.82 -19.84 -4.17
N TRP A 129 8.12 -18.87 -3.57
CA TRP A 129 8.01 -18.73 -2.13
C TRP A 129 7.37 -19.99 -1.50
N ALA A 130 6.26 -20.47 -2.10
CA ALA A 130 5.53 -21.64 -1.62
C ALA A 130 6.38 -22.92 -1.70
N GLU A 131 7.13 -23.09 -2.78
CA GLU A 131 8.07 -24.22 -2.93
C GLU A 131 9.14 -24.20 -1.85
N GLY A 132 9.71 -23.02 -1.56
CA GLY A 132 10.71 -22.86 -0.50
C GLY A 132 10.16 -23.24 0.86
N LYS A 133 8.95 -22.80 1.18
CA LYS A 133 8.30 -23.13 2.46
C LYS A 133 7.95 -24.61 2.57
N ARG A 134 7.48 -25.21 1.48
CA ARG A 134 7.21 -26.64 1.45
C ARG A 134 8.46 -27.47 1.73
N LYS A 135 9.59 -27.09 1.14
CA LYS A 135 10.89 -27.74 1.39
C LYS A 135 11.33 -27.60 2.84
N GLN A 136 11.16 -26.42 3.43
CA GLN A 136 11.48 -26.19 4.83
C GLN A 136 10.66 -27.10 5.75
N MET A 137 9.38 -27.25 5.49
CA MET A 137 8.50 -28.13 6.27
C MET A 137 8.90 -29.60 6.16
N LYS A 138 9.37 -30.04 5.00
CA LYS A 138 9.84 -31.42 4.79
C LYS A 138 11.26 -31.61 5.29
N GLY A 139 12.11 -30.60 5.19
CA GLY A 139 13.54 -30.68 5.56
C GLY A 139 13.78 -30.72 7.05
N ASP A 140 12.82 -30.32 7.85
CA ASP A 140 12.89 -30.32 9.33
C ASP A 140 12.69 -31.71 9.94
N LYS A 141 12.65 -32.74 9.11
CA LYS A 141 12.50 -34.13 9.57
C LYS A 141 13.84 -34.81 9.72
#